data_77ce73776d2d3276b88eb9229e83e2ee
#
_entry.id   77ce73776d2d3276b88eb9229e83e2ee
#
_cell.length_a   1.000
_cell.length_b   1.000
_cell.length_c   1.000
_cell.angle_alpha   90.00
_cell.angle_beta   90.00
_cell.angle_gamma   90.00
#
_symmetry.space_group_name_H-M   'P 1'
#
loop_
_entity.id
_entity.type
_entity.pdbx_description
1 polymer ?
#
loop_
_entity_poly.entity_id
_entity_poly.type
_entity_poly.pdbx_seq_one_letter_code
_entity_poly.pdbx_strand_id
1 'polypeptide(L)'
;YIHRPDPNASMAENILRLLRPDKSFTPLEAKVLDLALVLHMEHGGGNNSTFTTHVVTSAGSDTYSVISAALSSLKGPKHGGANIKVVEMMRDLREHVEDMEDQEQVEAYLKKLLHKEAFDQKGLIYGMGHAVYSISDPRAQIFKEFVQKLAVDKGREEDFKLYSIDRKSTRQNSSHHTESGVGGGG
;
A
#
# COMPACT_ATOMS: atom_id res chain seq x y z
N TYR A 1 14.72 -4.49 22.55
CA TYR A 1 14.43 -5.93 22.76
C TYR A 1 15.27 -6.76 21.79
N ILE A 2 15.80 -7.89 22.28
CA ILE A 2 16.48 -8.87 21.43
C ILE A 2 15.66 -10.17 21.49
N HIS A 3 14.93 -10.45 20.44
CA HIS A 3 14.20 -11.70 20.28
C HIS A 3 14.97 -12.61 19.33
N ARG A 4 15.06 -13.90 19.66
CA ARG A 4 15.64 -14.90 18.76
C ARG A 4 14.56 -15.48 17.85
N PRO A 5 14.85 -15.68 16.56
CA PRO A 5 13.97 -16.43 15.67
C PRO A 5 13.74 -17.84 16.18
N ASP A 6 12.55 -18.38 15.94
CA ASP A 6 12.22 -19.76 16.18
C ASP A 6 12.44 -20.55 14.86
N PRO A 7 13.32 -21.54 14.82
CA PRO A 7 13.61 -22.30 13.61
C PRO A 7 12.41 -23.14 13.11
N ASN A 8 11.43 -23.40 13.99
CA ASN A 8 10.21 -24.14 13.64
C ASN A 8 9.05 -23.26 13.21
N ALA A 9 9.15 -21.93 13.37
CA ALA A 9 8.13 -20.99 12.98
C ALA A 9 8.30 -20.53 11.53
N SER A 10 7.19 -20.16 10.89
CA SER A 10 7.20 -19.55 9.55
C SER A 10 7.91 -18.20 9.53
N MET A 11 8.20 -17.69 8.33
CA MET A 11 8.79 -16.35 8.16
C MET A 11 7.88 -15.27 8.75
N ALA A 12 6.57 -15.33 8.50
CA ALA A 12 5.60 -14.37 9.01
C ALA A 12 5.52 -14.39 10.54
N GLU A 13 5.46 -15.57 11.14
CA GLU A 13 5.46 -15.73 12.60
C GLU A 13 6.75 -15.17 13.22
N ASN A 14 7.89 -15.44 12.62
CA ASN A 14 9.17 -14.90 13.08
C ASN A 14 9.21 -13.38 12.98
N ILE A 15 8.72 -12.78 11.88
CA ILE A 15 8.66 -11.33 11.74
C ILE A 15 7.80 -10.72 12.85
N LEU A 16 6.59 -11.24 13.10
CA LEU A 16 5.71 -10.76 14.16
C LEU A 16 6.35 -10.90 15.55
N ARG A 17 6.96 -12.04 15.82
CA ARG A 17 7.69 -12.32 17.06
C ARG A 17 8.86 -11.37 17.29
N LEU A 18 9.61 -11.04 16.24
CA LEU A 18 10.77 -10.15 16.35
C LEU A 18 10.38 -8.68 16.50
N LEU A 19 9.26 -8.26 15.90
CA LEU A 19 8.78 -6.88 15.93
C LEU A 19 8.06 -6.52 17.24
N ARG A 20 7.37 -7.47 17.86
CA ARG A 20 6.51 -7.19 19.03
C ARG A 20 7.26 -7.44 20.34
N PRO A 21 7.21 -6.48 21.29
CA PRO A 21 7.89 -6.63 22.59
C PRO A 21 7.46 -7.88 23.35
N ASP A 22 6.18 -8.24 23.29
CA ASP A 22 5.58 -9.39 23.97
C ASP A 22 5.62 -10.69 23.15
N LYS A 23 6.13 -10.64 21.91
CA LYS A 23 6.20 -11.76 20.95
C LYS A 23 4.83 -12.34 20.57
N SER A 24 3.74 -11.68 20.95
CA SER A 24 2.39 -12.20 20.74
C SER A 24 1.87 -11.91 19.34
N PHE A 25 1.12 -12.85 18.79
CA PHE A 25 0.36 -12.70 17.54
C PHE A 25 -0.74 -13.74 17.47
N THR A 26 -1.79 -13.46 16.69
CA THR A 26 -2.83 -14.44 16.40
C THR A 26 -2.48 -15.27 15.14
N PRO A 27 -3.03 -16.49 15.00
CA PRO A 27 -2.86 -17.26 13.76
C PRO A 27 -3.34 -16.51 12.51
N LEU A 28 -4.40 -15.68 12.65
CA LEU A 28 -4.90 -14.84 11.56
C LEU A 28 -3.89 -13.77 11.16
N GLU A 29 -3.27 -13.09 12.13
CA GLU A 29 -2.22 -12.09 11.84
C GLU A 29 -1.04 -12.70 11.10
N ALA A 30 -0.56 -13.87 11.54
CA ALA A 30 0.52 -14.60 10.87
C ALA A 30 0.13 -14.97 9.44
N LYS A 31 -1.10 -15.47 9.22
CA LYS A 31 -1.60 -15.82 7.89
C LYS A 31 -1.75 -14.61 6.97
N VAL A 32 -2.25 -13.49 7.48
CA VAL A 32 -2.37 -12.23 6.70
C VAL A 32 -1.00 -11.71 6.31
N LEU A 33 -0.03 -11.73 7.24
CA LEU A 33 1.34 -11.31 6.93
C LEU A 33 2.02 -12.26 5.94
N ASP A 34 1.86 -13.55 6.07
CA ASP A 34 2.40 -14.54 5.14
C ASP A 34 1.88 -14.31 3.72
N LEU A 35 0.57 -14.11 3.57
CA LEU A 35 -0.04 -13.75 2.29
C LEU A 35 0.51 -12.42 1.76
N ALA A 36 0.67 -11.41 2.60
CA ALA A 36 1.24 -10.13 2.20
C ALA A 36 2.67 -10.30 1.67
N LEU A 37 3.50 -11.10 2.33
CA LEU A 37 4.86 -11.41 1.87
C LEU A 37 4.85 -12.08 0.50
N VAL A 38 4.00 -13.08 0.29
CA VAL A 38 3.84 -13.78 -1.01
C VAL A 38 3.43 -12.79 -2.10
N LEU A 39 2.40 -11.95 -1.85
CA LEU A 39 1.90 -10.99 -2.83
C LEU A 39 2.90 -9.87 -3.16
N HIS A 40 3.88 -9.61 -2.29
CA HIS A 40 4.93 -8.61 -2.50
C HIS A 40 6.23 -9.17 -3.09
N MET A 41 6.33 -10.49 -3.28
CA MET A 41 7.56 -11.12 -3.80
C MET A 41 7.85 -10.77 -5.26
N GLU A 42 6.82 -10.50 -6.06
CA GLU A 42 6.96 -10.27 -7.49
C GLU A 42 5.86 -9.33 -8.02
N HIS A 43 6.23 -8.34 -8.82
CA HIS A 43 5.30 -7.51 -9.58
C HIS A 43 5.90 -6.96 -10.91
N GLY A 44 6.85 -7.70 -11.50
CA GLY A 44 7.47 -7.34 -12.78
C GLY A 44 8.86 -6.72 -12.68
N GLY A 45 9.42 -6.54 -11.50
CA GLY A 45 10.83 -6.19 -11.28
C GLY A 45 11.26 -4.76 -11.68
N GLY A 46 10.35 -3.93 -12.17
CA GLY A 46 10.64 -2.60 -12.69
C GLY A 46 10.78 -1.50 -11.62
N ASN A 47 11.38 -1.78 -10.47
CA ASN A 47 11.55 -0.81 -9.41
C ASN A 47 13.03 -0.54 -9.08
N ASN A 48 13.28 0.58 -8.38
CA ASN A 48 14.64 1.04 -8.11
C ASN A 48 15.44 0.10 -7.19
N SER A 49 14.80 -0.56 -6.24
CA SER A 49 15.49 -1.53 -5.38
C SER A 49 15.87 -2.81 -6.11
N THR A 50 15.05 -3.29 -7.04
CA THR A 50 15.40 -4.40 -7.93
C THR A 50 16.56 -4.02 -8.82
N PHE A 51 16.55 -2.84 -9.43
CA PHE A 51 17.67 -2.34 -10.23
C PHE A 51 18.97 -2.28 -9.40
N THR A 52 18.91 -1.73 -8.19
CA THR A 52 20.04 -1.69 -7.25
C THR A 52 20.56 -3.09 -6.93
N THR A 53 19.66 -4.04 -6.70
CA THR A 53 20.00 -5.46 -6.47
C THR A 53 20.81 -6.00 -7.64
N HIS A 54 20.33 -5.83 -8.86
CA HIS A 54 21.03 -6.31 -10.07
C HIS A 54 22.41 -5.65 -10.23
N VAL A 55 22.51 -4.34 -10.05
CA VAL A 55 23.77 -3.61 -10.18
C VAL A 55 24.81 -4.11 -9.19
N VAL A 56 24.47 -4.21 -7.89
CA VAL A 56 25.42 -4.62 -6.86
C VAL A 56 25.77 -6.10 -6.98
N THR A 57 24.80 -6.96 -7.35
CA THR A 57 25.05 -8.40 -7.62
C THR A 57 26.00 -8.59 -8.80
N SER A 58 25.84 -7.83 -9.88
CA SER A 58 26.68 -7.94 -11.08
C SER A 58 28.15 -7.58 -10.82
N ALA A 59 28.41 -6.79 -9.78
CA ALA A 59 29.76 -6.48 -9.32
C ALA A 59 30.42 -7.60 -8.50
N GLY A 60 29.72 -8.72 -8.24
CA GLY A 60 30.22 -9.82 -7.43
C GLY A 60 30.18 -9.59 -5.93
N SER A 61 29.36 -8.67 -5.44
CA SER A 61 29.18 -8.42 -4.00
C SER A 61 28.46 -9.58 -3.31
N ASP A 62 28.68 -9.70 -2.00
CA ASP A 62 28.00 -10.69 -1.17
C ASP A 62 26.50 -10.36 -0.96
N THR A 63 25.74 -11.39 -0.60
CA THR A 63 24.27 -11.27 -0.41
C THR A 63 23.87 -10.20 0.61
N TYR A 64 24.60 -10.04 1.70
CA TYR A 64 24.26 -9.05 2.74
C TYR A 64 24.45 -7.62 2.23
N SER A 65 25.52 -7.36 1.51
CA SER A 65 25.78 -6.07 0.85
C SER A 65 24.72 -5.74 -0.19
N VAL A 66 24.34 -6.74 -1.03
CA VAL A 66 23.27 -6.59 -2.03
C VAL A 66 21.94 -6.21 -1.40
N ILE A 67 21.50 -6.95 -0.39
CA ILE A 67 20.23 -6.71 0.30
C ILE A 67 20.26 -5.37 1.05
N SER A 68 21.38 -5.03 1.70
CA SER A 68 21.53 -3.73 2.37
C SER A 68 21.41 -2.57 1.40
N ALA A 69 22.02 -2.66 0.23
CA ALA A 69 21.91 -1.65 -0.83
C ALA A 69 20.48 -1.52 -1.36
N ALA A 70 19.79 -2.65 -1.60
CA ALA A 70 18.39 -2.67 -2.04
C ALA A 70 17.45 -2.04 -1.00
N LEU A 71 17.62 -2.35 0.29
CA LEU A 71 16.86 -1.75 1.37
C LEU A 71 17.14 -0.25 1.51
N SER A 72 18.36 0.18 1.32
CA SER A 72 18.73 1.60 1.31
C SER A 72 18.05 2.36 0.17
N SER A 73 17.95 1.74 -1.01
CA SER A 73 17.17 2.26 -2.14
C SER A 73 15.67 2.34 -1.80
N LEU A 74 15.11 1.28 -1.23
CA LEU A 74 13.69 1.22 -0.85
C LEU A 74 13.33 2.25 0.22
N LYS A 75 14.23 2.56 1.15
CA LYS A 75 14.05 3.55 2.22
C LYS A 75 13.81 4.97 1.69
N GLY A 76 14.22 5.27 0.47
CA GLY A 76 14.07 6.61 -0.13
C GLY A 76 12.60 7.01 -0.29
N PRO A 77 12.21 8.26 0.01
CA PRO A 77 10.81 8.71 -0.03
C PRO A 77 10.19 8.68 -1.43
N LYS A 78 10.99 8.67 -2.48
CA LYS A 78 10.52 8.55 -3.87
C LYS A 78 10.24 7.10 -4.29
N HIS A 79 10.68 6.12 -3.52
CA HIS A 79 10.49 4.70 -3.80
C HIS A 79 9.57 4.03 -2.77
N GLY A 80 9.97 3.97 -1.50
CA GLY A 80 9.20 3.34 -0.42
C GLY A 80 8.22 4.26 0.31
N GLY A 81 8.04 5.51 -0.14
CA GLY A 81 7.25 6.52 0.58
C GLY A 81 5.74 6.48 0.33
N ALA A 82 5.25 5.70 -0.65
CA ALA A 82 3.83 5.72 -1.03
C ALA A 82 2.90 5.27 0.11
N ASN A 83 3.28 4.25 0.85
CA ASN A 83 2.44 3.68 1.89
C ASN A 83 2.20 4.66 3.06
N ILE A 84 3.25 5.36 3.51
CA ILE A 84 3.09 6.38 4.56
C ILE A 84 2.22 7.55 4.07
N LYS A 85 2.32 7.92 2.79
CA LYS A 85 1.47 8.95 2.18
C LYS A 85 -0.01 8.55 2.15
N VAL A 86 -0.32 7.28 1.92
CA VAL A 86 -1.70 6.78 2.06
C VAL A 86 -2.21 6.99 3.49
N VAL A 87 -1.42 6.59 4.49
CA VAL A 87 -1.82 6.73 5.90
C VAL A 87 -2.03 8.20 6.29
N GLU A 88 -1.12 9.09 5.86
CA GLU A 88 -1.21 10.52 6.11
C GLU A 88 -2.46 11.14 5.44
N MET A 89 -2.70 10.82 4.16
CA MET A 89 -3.87 11.27 3.42
C MET A 89 -5.19 10.79 4.06
N MET A 90 -5.25 9.53 4.49
CA MET A 90 -6.44 8.99 5.16
C MET A 90 -6.67 9.62 6.54
N ARG A 91 -5.62 10.06 7.21
CA ARG A 91 -5.73 10.83 8.46
C ARG A 91 -6.30 12.22 8.17
N ASP A 92 -5.75 12.92 7.18
CA ASP A 92 -6.22 14.24 6.76
C ASP A 92 -7.69 14.19 6.31
N LEU A 93 -8.09 13.15 5.57
CA LEU A 93 -9.48 12.92 5.18
C LEU A 93 -10.40 12.79 6.41
N ARG A 94 -10.00 12.03 7.45
CA ARG A 94 -10.78 11.90 8.68
C ARG A 94 -10.90 13.20 9.50
N GLU A 95 -9.95 14.08 9.36
CA GLU A 95 -9.98 15.38 10.04
C GLU A 95 -10.90 16.40 9.34
N HIS A 96 -11.20 16.19 8.05
CA HIS A 96 -11.94 17.16 7.22
C HIS A 96 -13.30 16.65 6.72
N VAL A 97 -13.63 15.40 6.92
CA VAL A 97 -14.92 14.80 6.57
C VAL A 97 -15.66 14.44 7.85
N GLU A 98 -16.85 15.00 8.05
CA GLU A 98 -17.63 14.81 9.28
C GLU A 98 -18.24 13.40 9.36
N ASP A 99 -18.79 12.91 8.24
CA ASP A 99 -19.38 11.59 8.12
C ASP A 99 -18.64 10.74 7.07
N MET A 100 -17.89 9.75 7.56
CA MET A 100 -17.11 8.84 6.74
C MET A 100 -17.94 7.78 6.01
N GLU A 101 -19.21 7.62 6.37
CA GLU A 101 -20.16 6.75 5.68
C GLU A 101 -20.89 7.49 4.55
N ASP A 102 -20.88 8.83 4.59
CA ASP A 102 -21.44 9.67 3.53
C ASP A 102 -20.50 9.72 2.31
N GLN A 103 -20.89 8.97 1.28
CA GLN A 103 -20.12 8.88 0.06
C GLN A 103 -19.95 10.25 -0.63
N GLU A 104 -20.92 11.13 -0.56
CA GLU A 104 -20.85 12.46 -1.21
C GLU A 104 -19.79 13.35 -0.55
N GLN A 105 -19.69 13.34 0.78
CA GLN A 105 -18.67 14.08 1.51
C GLN A 105 -17.25 13.54 1.20
N VAL A 106 -17.09 12.22 1.20
CA VAL A 106 -15.81 11.58 0.85
C VAL A 106 -15.41 11.93 -0.59
N GLU A 107 -16.33 11.83 -1.55
CA GLU A 107 -16.06 12.19 -2.94
C GLU A 107 -15.72 13.67 -3.12
N ALA A 108 -16.40 14.57 -2.40
CA ALA A 108 -16.11 16.00 -2.43
C ALA A 108 -14.69 16.30 -1.93
N TYR A 109 -14.25 15.61 -0.88
CA TYR A 109 -12.89 15.73 -0.38
C TYR A 109 -11.86 15.16 -1.39
N LEU A 110 -12.11 13.99 -1.99
CA LEU A 110 -11.23 13.42 -3.02
C LEU A 110 -11.10 14.34 -4.24
N LYS A 111 -12.16 15.05 -4.62
CA LYS A 111 -12.10 16.06 -5.68
C LYS A 111 -11.20 17.24 -5.29
N LYS A 112 -11.24 17.70 -4.04
CA LYS A 112 -10.31 18.74 -3.54
C LYS A 112 -8.85 18.27 -3.60
N LEU A 113 -8.58 17.00 -3.28
CA LEU A 113 -7.24 16.43 -3.45
C LEU A 113 -6.75 16.53 -4.89
N LEU A 114 -7.58 16.14 -5.87
CA LEU A 114 -7.24 16.20 -7.31
C LEU A 114 -7.04 17.63 -7.80
N HIS A 115 -7.79 18.59 -7.28
CA HIS A 115 -7.66 20.00 -7.61
C HIS A 115 -6.51 20.71 -6.87
N LYS A 116 -5.72 20.00 -6.07
CA LYS A 116 -4.61 20.53 -5.25
C LYS A 116 -5.06 21.49 -4.14
N GLU A 117 -6.26 21.31 -3.63
CA GLU A 117 -6.88 22.17 -2.63
C GLU A 117 -6.86 21.53 -1.22
N ALA A 118 -6.40 20.28 -1.10
CA ALA A 118 -6.36 19.55 0.17
C ALA A 118 -5.04 18.77 0.33
N PHE A 119 -4.76 18.34 1.56
CA PHE A 119 -3.60 17.57 1.96
C PHE A 119 -2.27 18.23 1.52
N ASP A 120 -1.47 17.54 0.72
CA ASP A 120 -0.15 18.01 0.28
C ASP A 120 -0.17 18.81 -1.05
N GLN A 121 -1.33 19.12 -1.57
CA GLN A 121 -1.58 19.94 -2.76
C GLN A 121 -0.89 19.44 -4.05
N LYS A 122 -0.56 18.16 -4.12
CA LYS A 122 0.06 17.56 -5.30
C LYS A 122 -0.92 17.09 -6.36
N GLY A 123 -2.20 17.04 -6.05
CA GLY A 123 -3.23 16.56 -6.96
C GLY A 123 -3.20 15.04 -7.14
N LEU A 124 -2.80 14.30 -6.12
CA LEU A 124 -2.65 12.87 -6.14
C LEU A 124 -3.51 12.22 -5.06
N ILE A 125 -4.21 11.16 -5.43
CA ILE A 125 -4.84 10.25 -4.50
C ILE A 125 -3.87 9.08 -4.30
N TYR A 126 -3.20 9.06 -3.15
CA TYR A 126 -2.19 8.05 -2.86
C TYR A 126 -2.82 6.68 -2.65
N GLY A 127 -2.15 5.62 -3.14
CA GLY A 127 -2.66 4.25 -3.11
C GLY A 127 -3.56 3.90 -4.28
N MET A 128 -3.81 4.84 -5.18
CA MET A 128 -4.57 4.65 -6.42
C MET A 128 -3.66 4.77 -7.63
N GLY A 129 -3.96 3.93 -8.64
CA GLY A 129 -3.12 3.83 -9.83
C GLY A 129 -1.93 2.89 -9.65
N HIS A 130 -1.47 2.33 -10.74
CA HIS A 130 -0.31 1.44 -10.78
C HIS A 130 0.39 1.54 -12.14
N ALA A 131 1.73 1.51 -12.11
CA ALA A 131 2.53 1.63 -13.34
C ALA A 131 2.34 0.44 -14.32
N VAL A 132 1.95 -0.72 -13.81
CA VAL A 132 1.82 -1.98 -14.57
C VAL A 132 0.35 -2.35 -14.82
N TYR A 133 -0.53 -2.16 -13.82
CA TYR A 133 -1.93 -2.59 -13.89
C TYR A 133 -2.86 -1.41 -14.20
N SER A 134 -3.48 -1.42 -15.38
CA SER A 134 -4.37 -0.34 -15.84
C SER A 134 -5.80 -0.46 -15.30
N ILE A 135 -6.29 -1.68 -15.05
CA ILE A 135 -7.66 -1.92 -14.61
C ILE A 135 -7.74 -2.23 -13.11
N SER A 136 -7.03 -3.24 -12.66
CA SER A 136 -6.92 -3.57 -11.24
C SER A 136 -5.68 -4.42 -10.98
N ASP A 137 -5.10 -4.26 -9.80
CA ASP A 137 -4.04 -5.15 -9.31
C ASP A 137 -4.71 -6.43 -8.75
N PRO A 138 -4.46 -7.63 -9.34
CA PRO A 138 -5.04 -8.87 -8.85
C PRO A 138 -4.63 -9.20 -7.41
N ARG A 139 -3.45 -8.76 -6.99
CA ARG A 139 -2.96 -8.93 -5.62
C ARG A 139 -3.86 -8.20 -4.61
N ALA A 140 -4.33 -7.01 -4.97
CA ALA A 140 -5.23 -6.23 -4.13
C ALA A 140 -6.60 -6.89 -3.95
N GLN A 141 -7.08 -7.64 -4.95
CA GLN A 141 -8.35 -8.39 -4.83
C GLN A 141 -8.21 -9.54 -3.83
N ILE A 142 -7.15 -10.34 -3.97
CA ILE A 142 -6.86 -11.46 -3.08
C ILE A 142 -6.66 -10.96 -1.65
N PHE A 143 -5.87 -9.89 -1.47
CA PHE A 143 -5.55 -9.37 -0.15
C PHE A 143 -6.76 -8.75 0.57
N LYS A 144 -7.71 -8.18 -0.17
CA LYS A 144 -8.89 -7.50 0.38
C LYS A 144 -9.71 -8.40 1.32
N GLU A 145 -9.94 -9.66 0.95
CA GLU A 145 -10.72 -10.60 1.76
C GLU A 145 -10.06 -10.87 3.11
N PHE A 146 -8.74 -11.00 3.13
CA PHE A 146 -7.97 -11.24 4.35
C PHE A 146 -7.89 -9.99 5.23
N VAL A 147 -7.75 -8.81 4.62
CA VAL A 147 -7.79 -7.53 5.35
C VAL A 147 -9.15 -7.32 5.99
N GLN A 148 -10.25 -7.69 5.31
CA GLN A 148 -11.59 -7.63 5.88
C GLN A 148 -11.72 -8.51 7.12
N LYS A 149 -11.27 -9.77 7.05
CA LYS A 149 -11.28 -10.68 8.19
C LYS A 149 -10.46 -10.15 9.37
N LEU A 150 -9.29 -9.57 9.08
CA LEU A 150 -8.45 -8.96 10.10
C LEU A 150 -9.09 -7.71 10.71
N ALA A 151 -9.78 -6.89 9.91
CA ALA A 151 -10.50 -5.71 10.39
C ALA A 151 -11.62 -6.10 11.37
N VAL A 152 -12.37 -7.15 11.07
CA VAL A 152 -13.38 -7.70 12.00
C VAL A 152 -12.73 -8.21 13.29
N ASP A 153 -11.66 -9.00 13.19
CA ASP A 153 -10.91 -9.54 14.36
C ASP A 153 -10.38 -8.42 15.28
N LYS A 154 -10.03 -7.27 14.70
CA LYS A 154 -9.49 -6.11 15.43
C LYS A 154 -10.52 -5.04 15.78
N GLY A 155 -11.81 -5.23 15.44
CA GLY A 155 -12.86 -4.22 15.65
C GLY A 155 -12.62 -2.93 14.86
N ARG A 156 -12.10 -3.04 13.62
CA ARG A 156 -11.75 -1.92 12.74
C ARG A 156 -12.47 -1.97 11.39
N GLU A 157 -13.71 -2.44 11.39
CA GLU A 157 -14.52 -2.54 10.17
C GLU A 157 -14.79 -1.19 9.51
N GLU A 158 -14.90 -0.13 10.30
CA GLU A 158 -15.08 1.24 9.79
C GLU A 158 -13.89 1.68 8.92
N ASP A 159 -12.67 1.40 9.37
CA ASP A 159 -11.48 1.66 8.57
C ASP A 159 -11.52 0.90 7.23
N PHE A 160 -11.92 -0.36 7.26
CA PHE A 160 -12.02 -1.17 6.05
C PHE A 160 -13.08 -0.64 5.09
N LYS A 161 -14.24 -0.21 5.59
CA LYS A 161 -15.30 0.42 4.78
C LYS A 161 -14.77 1.68 4.10
N LEU A 162 -14.11 2.57 4.85
CA LEU A 162 -13.55 3.81 4.34
C LEU A 162 -12.57 3.58 3.18
N TYR A 163 -11.58 2.68 3.34
CA TYR A 163 -10.65 2.31 2.26
C TYR A 163 -11.36 1.68 1.04
N SER A 164 -12.55 1.07 1.26
CA SER A 164 -13.34 0.47 0.18
C SER A 164 -14.13 1.50 -0.61
N ILE A 165 -14.60 2.58 0.03
CA ILE A 165 -15.32 3.70 -0.61
C ILE A 165 -14.34 4.49 -1.48
N ASP A 166 -13.22 4.91 -0.92
CA ASP A 166 -12.16 5.64 -1.63
C ASP A 166 -11.80 4.96 -2.96
N ARG A 167 -11.63 3.65 -2.94
CA ARG A 167 -11.29 2.86 -4.12
C ARG A 167 -12.41 2.80 -5.19
N LYS A 168 -13.69 2.89 -4.80
CA LYS A 168 -14.82 2.93 -5.74
C LYS A 168 -14.95 4.30 -6.40
N SER A 169 -14.92 5.35 -5.61
CA SER A 169 -15.08 6.73 -6.07
C SER A 169 -13.99 7.15 -7.03
N THR A 170 -12.76 6.74 -6.80
CA THR A 170 -11.63 7.07 -7.67
C THR A 170 -11.71 6.35 -9.02
N ARG A 171 -12.23 5.11 -9.07
CA ARG A 171 -12.46 4.41 -10.36
C ARG A 171 -13.49 5.09 -11.22
N GLN A 172 -14.56 5.63 -10.66
CA GLN A 172 -15.59 6.37 -11.40
C GLN A 172 -15.04 7.68 -11.98
N ASN A 173 -14.20 8.42 -11.22
CA ASN A 173 -13.61 9.66 -11.69
C ASN A 173 -12.52 9.47 -12.76
N SER A 174 -11.77 8.36 -12.77
CA SER A 174 -10.77 8.09 -13.80
C SER A 174 -11.41 7.68 -15.14
N SER A 175 -12.59 7.05 -15.15
CA SER A 175 -13.32 6.74 -16.39
C SER A 175 -13.90 7.98 -17.08
N HIS A 176 -14.28 9.02 -16.33
CA HIS A 176 -14.76 10.29 -16.91
C HIS A 176 -13.64 11.16 -17.51
N HIS A 177 -12.40 11.00 -17.07
CA HIS A 177 -11.26 11.75 -17.65
C HIS A 177 -10.74 11.15 -18.99
N THR A 178 -11.00 9.88 -19.25
CA THR A 178 -10.64 9.24 -20.53
C THR A 178 -11.65 9.52 -21.66
N GLU A 179 -12.88 9.86 -21.34
CA GLU A 179 -13.89 10.21 -22.37
C GLU A 179 -13.83 11.66 -22.86
N SER A 180 -13.22 12.58 -22.10
CA SER A 180 -13.09 13.98 -22.53
C SER A 180 -11.82 14.32 -23.34
N GLY A 181 -10.96 13.34 -23.59
CA GLY A 181 -9.68 13.52 -24.29
C GLY A 181 -9.67 13.14 -25.78
N VAL A 182 -10.79 12.70 -26.37
CA VAL A 182 -10.89 12.38 -27.80
C VAL A 182 -11.85 13.36 -28.50
N GLY A 183 -11.34 14.55 -28.77
CA GLY A 183 -12.08 15.54 -29.55
C GLY A 183 -11.20 16.73 -29.90
N GLY A 184 -10.60 16.69 -31.10
CA GLY A 184 -10.11 17.90 -31.73
C GLY A 184 -8.64 17.91 -32.08
N GLY A 185 -8.37 17.64 -33.32
CA GLY A 185 -7.09 17.94 -33.94
C GLY A 185 -7.13 17.54 -35.40
N GLY A 186 -7.60 18.47 -36.24
CA GLY A 186 -7.40 18.42 -37.69
C GLY A 186 -5.95 18.72 -38.06
#